data_95873e87cdf8d2ec3734cfce73a9a653
#
_entry.id   95873e87cdf8d2ec3734cfce73a9a653
#
_cell.length_a   1.000
_cell.length_b   1.000
_cell.length_c   1.000
_cell.angle_alpha   90.00
_cell.angle_beta   90.00
_cell.angle_gamma   90.00
#
_symmetry.space_group_name_H-M   'P 1'
#
loop_
_entity.id
_entity.type
_entity.pdbx_description
1 polymer ?
#
loop_
_entity_poly.entity_id
_entity_poly.type
_entity_poly.pdbx_seq_one_letter_code
_entity_poly.pdbx_strand_id
1 'polypeptide(L)'
;MQGWINLNPWWKWRKKKKISADIWQGDILQTRLKEYDVIILSLVLQFIRPLDRESVLHKIYNSLPVGGKIILFEKIRYEDQVLDRKVIDMYYRFKEKNGYTKTSIYKKREALENVLIPYTVEENKELLKRAHFKKIEEIYRYLNFALIIAER
;
A
#
# COMPACT_ATOMS: atom_id res chain seq x y z
N MET A 1 -22.64 -5.65 2.29
CA MET A 1 -22.09 -7.02 2.19
C MET A 1 -20.58 -6.94 2.14
N GLN A 2 -19.91 -7.31 3.23
CA GLN A 2 -18.46 -7.23 3.38
C GLN A 2 -17.83 -8.44 2.67
N GLY A 3 -17.29 -8.19 1.48
CA GLY A 3 -16.48 -9.20 0.79
C GLY A 3 -15.10 -9.32 1.43
N TRP A 4 -14.93 -10.21 2.36
CA TRP A 4 -13.65 -10.56 2.95
C TRP A 4 -12.76 -11.19 1.88
N ILE A 5 -11.66 -10.52 1.53
CA ILE A 5 -10.59 -11.13 0.77
C ILE A 5 -9.96 -12.17 1.70
N ASN A 6 -10.13 -13.43 1.36
CA ASN A 6 -9.51 -14.55 2.07
C ASN A 6 -8.01 -14.54 1.74
N LEU A 7 -7.28 -13.65 2.38
CA LEU A 7 -5.83 -13.69 2.39
C LEU A 7 -5.43 -14.94 3.16
N ASN A 8 -4.65 -15.79 2.52
CA ASN A 8 -4.07 -16.98 3.14
C ASN A 8 -3.57 -16.62 4.54
N PRO A 9 -4.08 -17.23 5.60
CA PRO A 9 -4.01 -16.62 6.93
C PRO A 9 -2.56 -16.57 7.41
N TRP A 10 -1.94 -15.40 7.26
CA TRP A 10 -0.57 -15.12 7.71
C TRP A 10 -0.38 -15.42 9.23
N TRP A 11 -1.45 -15.40 10.04
CA TRP A 11 -1.43 -15.85 11.46
C TRP A 11 -1.06 -17.33 11.61
N LYS A 12 -1.32 -18.22 10.62
CA LYS A 12 -0.84 -19.60 10.63
C LYS A 12 0.69 -19.65 10.53
N TRP A 13 1.28 -18.72 9.78
CA TRP A 13 2.71 -18.58 9.66
C TRP A 13 3.37 -18.11 10.97
N ARG A 14 2.72 -17.19 11.68
CA ARG A 14 3.11 -16.69 13.00
C ARG A 14 3.26 -17.82 14.04
N LYS A 15 2.27 -18.73 14.13
CA LYS A 15 2.32 -19.88 15.04
C LYS A 15 3.52 -20.78 14.75
N LYS A 16 3.85 -21.00 13.49
CA LYS A 16 4.98 -21.85 13.07
C LYS A 16 6.35 -21.23 13.39
N LYS A 17 6.46 -19.89 13.42
CA LYS A 17 7.73 -19.15 13.63
C LYS A 17 7.88 -18.58 15.04
N LYS A 18 6.94 -18.78 15.96
CA LYS A 18 6.93 -18.19 17.32
C LYS A 18 7.09 -16.65 17.34
N ILE A 19 6.54 -15.97 16.32
CA ILE A 19 6.58 -14.50 16.26
C ILE A 19 5.49 -13.96 17.18
N SER A 20 5.89 -13.08 18.12
CA SER A 20 4.94 -12.30 18.92
C SER A 20 4.37 -11.18 18.05
N ALA A 21 3.06 -11.07 17.94
CA ALA A 21 2.41 -9.97 17.26
C ALA A 21 1.00 -9.74 17.84
N ASP A 22 0.68 -8.50 18.10
CA ASP A 22 -0.65 -8.06 18.44
C ASP A 22 -1.43 -7.75 17.18
N ILE A 23 -2.69 -8.16 17.13
CA ILE A 23 -3.57 -7.94 15.99
C ILE A 23 -4.83 -7.25 16.50
N TRP A 24 -5.15 -6.15 15.87
CA TRP A 24 -6.39 -5.44 16.13
C TRP A 24 -6.94 -4.86 14.83
N GLN A 25 -8.24 -4.69 14.77
CA GLN A 25 -8.96 -4.13 13.65
C GLN A 25 -9.35 -2.69 13.98
N GLY A 26 -9.09 -1.77 13.06
CA GLY A 26 -9.43 -0.37 13.24
C GLY A 26 -9.26 0.44 11.96
N ASP A 27 -9.79 1.65 12.00
CA ASP A 27 -9.57 2.65 10.95
C ASP A 27 -8.27 3.41 11.25
N ILE A 28 -7.36 3.44 10.28
CA ILE A 28 -6.08 4.14 10.43
C ILE A 28 -6.27 5.64 10.66
N LEU A 29 -7.35 6.24 10.16
CA LEU A 29 -7.65 7.65 10.39
C LEU A 29 -7.92 7.95 11.87
N GLN A 30 -8.53 7.02 12.59
CA GLN A 30 -8.93 7.17 14.00
C GLN A 30 -7.95 6.52 14.97
N THR A 31 -7.10 5.61 14.48
CA THR A 31 -6.15 4.86 15.30
C THR A 31 -5.10 5.76 15.91
N ARG A 32 -4.88 5.66 17.22
CA ARG A 32 -3.69 6.19 17.87
C ARG A 32 -2.51 5.27 17.61
N LEU A 33 -1.48 5.79 16.94
CA LEU A 33 -0.22 5.10 16.77
C LEU A 33 0.62 5.31 18.03
N LYS A 34 1.25 4.23 18.50
CA LYS A 34 2.32 4.27 19.51
C LYS A 34 3.63 4.62 18.80
N GLU A 35 4.70 4.72 19.55
CA GLU A 35 6.04 4.85 19.00
C GLU A 35 6.51 3.51 18.41
N TYR A 36 7.00 3.53 17.18
CA TYR A 36 7.51 2.38 16.45
C TYR A 36 8.77 2.77 15.67
N ASP A 37 9.77 1.89 15.62
CA ASP A 37 10.98 2.12 14.82
C ASP A 37 10.72 2.04 13.32
N VAL A 38 9.79 1.19 12.93
CA VAL A 38 9.40 0.98 11.52
C VAL A 38 7.90 0.82 11.41
N ILE A 39 7.30 1.53 10.46
CA ILE A 39 5.89 1.37 10.08
C ILE A 39 5.81 0.95 8.62
N ILE A 40 5.01 -0.08 8.34
CA ILE A 40 4.80 -0.60 6.99
C ILE A 40 3.36 -0.37 6.58
N LEU A 41 3.14 0.40 5.53
CA LEU A 41 1.86 0.49 4.82
C LEU A 41 1.90 -0.43 3.60
N SER A 42 1.17 -1.52 3.65
CA SER A 42 1.08 -2.47 2.54
C SER A 42 -0.30 -2.42 1.91
N LEU A 43 -0.41 -1.78 0.77
CA LEU A 43 -1.65 -1.58 0.00
C LEU A 43 -2.76 -0.89 0.83
N VAL A 44 -2.40 0.13 1.57
CA VAL A 44 -3.29 0.87 2.48
C VAL A 44 -3.61 2.26 1.95
N LEU A 45 -2.57 3.04 1.59
CA LEU A 45 -2.70 4.46 1.27
C LEU A 45 -3.59 4.69 0.04
N GLN A 46 -3.54 3.79 -0.93
CA GLN A 46 -4.37 3.82 -2.14
C GLN A 46 -5.88 3.77 -1.87
N PHE A 47 -6.30 3.27 -0.70
CA PHE A 47 -7.71 3.20 -0.27
C PHE A 47 -8.14 4.39 0.60
N ILE A 48 -7.19 5.22 1.02
CA ILE A 48 -7.47 6.44 1.76
C ILE A 48 -7.79 7.54 0.76
N ARG A 49 -8.82 8.34 1.06
CA ARG A 49 -9.16 9.47 0.19
C ARG A 49 -7.95 10.41 0.03
N PRO A 50 -7.68 10.93 -1.16
CA PRO A 50 -6.53 11.80 -1.42
C PRO A 50 -6.34 12.93 -0.41
N LEU A 51 -7.42 13.56 0.03
CA LEU A 51 -7.42 14.65 1.01
C LEU A 51 -6.94 14.22 2.41
N ASP A 52 -7.09 12.96 2.76
CA ASP A 52 -6.78 12.45 4.11
C ASP A 52 -5.37 11.80 4.18
N ARG A 53 -4.73 11.54 3.01
CA ARG A 53 -3.44 10.82 2.95
C ARG A 53 -2.31 11.54 3.67
N GLU A 54 -2.22 12.85 3.47
CA GLU A 54 -1.18 13.66 4.08
C GLU A 54 -1.30 13.66 5.60
N SER A 55 -2.51 13.78 6.14
CA SER A 55 -2.75 13.73 7.59
C SER A 55 -2.37 12.38 8.20
N VAL A 56 -2.63 11.27 7.49
CA VAL A 56 -2.20 9.93 7.90
C VAL A 56 -0.68 9.82 7.92
N LEU A 57 0.01 10.34 6.90
CA LEU A 57 1.47 10.31 6.85
C LEU A 57 2.11 11.21 7.91
N HIS A 58 1.52 12.37 8.22
CA HIS A 58 1.95 13.21 9.35
C HIS A 58 1.78 12.49 10.68
N LYS A 59 0.67 11.79 10.89
CA LYS A 59 0.46 10.98 12.09
C LYS A 59 1.52 9.88 12.22
N ILE A 60 1.86 9.20 11.12
CA ILE A 60 2.90 8.18 11.08
C ILE A 60 4.26 8.81 11.37
N TYR A 61 4.59 9.93 10.73
CA TYR A 61 5.83 10.66 10.98
C TYR A 61 6.01 10.98 12.47
N ASN A 62 4.97 11.48 13.13
CA ASN A 62 5.01 11.84 14.55
C ASN A 62 5.13 10.63 15.48
N SER A 63 4.77 9.44 15.03
CA SER A 63 4.87 8.19 15.81
C SER A 63 6.19 7.42 15.60
N LEU A 64 7.03 7.87 14.68
CA LEU A 64 8.37 7.32 14.48
C LEU A 64 9.40 8.08 15.33
N PRO A 65 10.44 7.46 15.88
CA PRO A 65 11.59 8.16 16.45
C PRO A 65 12.44 8.77 15.33
N VAL A 66 13.39 9.65 15.70
CA VAL A 66 14.39 10.16 14.75
C VAL A 66 15.19 9.00 14.15
N GLY A 67 15.27 8.94 12.82
CA GLY A 67 15.86 7.81 12.08
C GLY A 67 14.91 6.62 11.89
N GLY A 68 13.71 6.66 12.47
CA GLY A 68 12.65 5.68 12.23
C GLY A 68 12.19 5.70 10.76
N LYS A 69 11.64 4.60 10.28
CA LYS A 69 11.38 4.41 8.85
C LYS A 69 9.93 4.07 8.56
N ILE A 70 9.43 4.62 7.45
CA ILE A 70 8.21 4.14 6.80
C ILE A 70 8.58 3.31 5.57
N ILE A 71 7.90 2.19 5.39
CA ILE A 71 7.94 1.39 4.16
C ILE A 71 6.55 1.45 3.54
N LEU A 72 6.47 2.03 2.36
CA LEU A 72 5.23 2.19 1.60
C LEU A 72 5.25 1.22 0.42
N PHE A 73 4.40 0.20 0.44
CA PHE A 73 4.17 -0.71 -0.69
C PHE A 73 2.77 -0.48 -1.24
N GLU A 74 2.68 0.08 -2.45
CA GLU A 74 1.41 0.51 -3.03
C GLU A 74 1.31 0.11 -4.51
N LYS A 75 0.08 -0.01 -4.96
CA LYS A 75 -0.21 -0.01 -6.38
C LYS A 75 -0.01 1.40 -6.91
N ILE A 76 0.67 1.50 -8.04
CA ILE A 76 0.96 2.76 -8.71
C ILE A 76 0.30 2.83 -10.08
N ARG A 77 0.14 4.04 -10.60
CA ARG A 77 -0.13 4.34 -12.00
C ARG A 77 1.10 4.98 -12.67
N TYR A 78 1.16 4.90 -13.97
CA TYR A 78 2.17 5.59 -14.75
C TYR A 78 1.58 6.90 -15.31
N GLU A 79 2.41 7.93 -15.49
CA GLU A 79 1.98 9.20 -16.09
C GLU A 79 1.64 9.02 -17.58
N ASP A 80 2.47 8.27 -18.31
CA ASP A 80 2.19 7.89 -19.69
C ASP A 80 1.02 6.90 -19.72
N GLN A 81 -0.12 7.35 -20.23
CA GLN A 81 -1.34 6.57 -20.31
C GLN A 81 -1.22 5.30 -21.17
N VAL A 82 -0.36 5.33 -22.19
CA VAL A 82 -0.13 4.16 -23.08
C VAL A 82 0.65 3.10 -22.31
N LEU A 83 1.69 3.52 -21.61
CA LEU A 83 2.48 2.65 -20.75
C LEU A 83 1.61 2.08 -19.61
N ASP A 84 0.82 2.93 -18.96
CA ASP A 84 -0.06 2.51 -17.85
C ASP A 84 -1.01 1.38 -18.28
N ARG A 85 -1.68 1.54 -19.44
CA ARG A 85 -2.55 0.50 -20.01
C ARG A 85 -1.79 -0.79 -20.29
N LYS A 86 -0.62 -0.72 -20.91
CA LYS A 86 0.21 -1.90 -21.19
C LYS A 86 0.60 -2.64 -19.91
N VAL A 87 0.98 -1.91 -18.87
CA VAL A 87 1.35 -2.50 -17.58
C VAL A 87 0.14 -3.13 -16.89
N ILE A 88 -1.03 -2.50 -16.96
CA ILE A 88 -2.29 -3.08 -16.45
C ILE A 88 -2.61 -4.39 -17.19
N ASP A 89 -2.47 -4.43 -18.51
CA ASP A 89 -2.70 -5.64 -19.31
C ASP A 89 -1.70 -6.75 -18.95
N MET A 90 -0.42 -6.40 -18.74
CA MET A 90 0.58 -7.35 -18.27
C MET A 90 0.23 -7.91 -16.89
N TYR A 91 -0.27 -7.06 -15.98
CA TYR A 91 -0.72 -7.49 -14.66
C TYR A 91 -1.93 -8.43 -14.74
N TYR A 92 -2.87 -8.21 -15.65
CA TYR A 92 -4.00 -9.12 -15.85
C TYR A 92 -3.54 -10.46 -16.40
N ARG A 93 -2.64 -10.49 -17.39
CA ARG A 93 -2.01 -11.73 -17.89
C ARG A 93 -1.25 -12.47 -16.79
N PHE A 94 -0.54 -11.74 -15.92
CA PHE A 94 0.12 -12.32 -14.76
C PHE A 94 -0.88 -13.01 -13.83
N LYS A 95 -2.02 -12.39 -13.54
CA LYS A 95 -3.09 -13.00 -12.75
C LYS A 95 -3.66 -14.26 -13.40
N GLU A 96 -3.96 -14.21 -14.70
CA GLU A 96 -4.48 -15.35 -15.44
C GLU A 96 -3.50 -16.54 -15.37
N LYS A 97 -2.20 -16.29 -15.55
CA LYS A 97 -1.16 -17.32 -15.39
C LYS A 97 -1.09 -17.92 -13.99
N ASN A 98 -1.50 -17.16 -12.97
CA ASN A 98 -1.58 -17.61 -11.58
C ASN A 98 -2.97 -18.15 -11.17
N GLY A 99 -3.80 -18.54 -12.15
CA GLY A 99 -5.05 -19.25 -11.91
C GLY A 99 -6.28 -18.39 -11.67
N TYR A 100 -6.19 -17.07 -11.83
CA TYR A 100 -7.37 -16.20 -11.76
C TYR A 100 -8.15 -16.27 -13.06
N THR A 101 -9.47 -16.42 -12.99
CA THR A 101 -10.33 -16.34 -14.16
C THR A 101 -10.52 -14.89 -14.62
N LYS A 102 -10.75 -14.67 -15.91
CA LYS A 102 -11.07 -13.34 -16.45
C LYS A 102 -12.24 -12.70 -15.71
N THR A 103 -13.30 -13.46 -15.47
CA THR A 103 -14.48 -12.99 -14.74
C THR A 103 -14.12 -12.50 -13.33
N SER A 104 -13.26 -13.21 -12.59
CA SER A 104 -12.84 -12.80 -11.25
C SER A 104 -11.99 -11.52 -11.27
N ILE A 105 -11.16 -11.36 -12.32
CA ILE A 105 -10.35 -10.15 -12.53
C ILE A 105 -11.26 -8.94 -12.79
N TYR A 106 -12.25 -9.08 -13.68
CA TYR A 106 -13.19 -8.00 -14.00
C TYR A 106 -14.08 -7.62 -12.81
N LYS A 107 -14.66 -8.59 -12.11
CA LYS A 107 -15.46 -8.32 -10.90
C LYS A 107 -14.66 -7.57 -9.84
N LYS A 108 -13.40 -7.94 -9.64
CA LYS A 108 -12.53 -7.23 -8.68
C LYS A 108 -12.19 -5.81 -9.16
N ARG A 109 -12.02 -5.60 -10.46
CA ARG A 109 -11.80 -4.27 -11.03
C ARG A 109 -13.01 -3.37 -10.77
N GLU A 110 -14.22 -3.83 -11.11
CA GLU A 110 -15.47 -3.09 -10.88
C GLU A 110 -15.66 -2.75 -9.39
N ALA A 111 -15.43 -3.72 -8.50
CA ALA A 111 -15.55 -3.51 -7.06
C ALA A 111 -14.54 -2.49 -6.49
N LEU A 112 -13.44 -2.24 -7.19
CA LEU A 112 -12.40 -1.28 -6.79
C LEU A 112 -12.48 0.05 -7.56
N GLU A 113 -13.40 0.18 -8.49
CA GLU A 113 -13.60 1.43 -9.21
C GLU A 113 -14.04 2.52 -8.23
N ASN A 114 -13.39 3.69 -8.32
CA ASN A 114 -13.58 4.83 -7.40
C ASN A 114 -13.21 4.56 -5.91
N VAL A 115 -12.80 3.35 -5.56
CA VAL A 115 -12.37 3.00 -4.20
C VAL A 115 -10.84 2.97 -4.11
N LEU A 116 -10.18 2.38 -5.11
CA LEU A 116 -8.74 2.31 -5.22
C LEU A 116 -8.24 3.45 -6.12
N ILE A 117 -7.53 4.42 -5.54
CA ILE A 117 -6.98 5.58 -6.24
C ILE A 117 -5.45 5.51 -6.17
N PRO A 118 -4.78 4.89 -7.17
CA PRO A 118 -3.33 4.80 -7.18
C PRO A 118 -2.70 6.16 -7.52
N TYR A 119 -1.59 6.46 -6.89
CA TYR A 119 -0.71 7.57 -7.23
C TYR A 119 0.46 7.09 -8.10
N THR A 120 1.13 8.00 -8.79
CA THR A 120 2.45 7.71 -9.37
C THR A 120 3.48 7.56 -8.25
N VAL A 121 4.68 7.08 -8.59
CA VAL A 121 5.80 7.05 -7.62
C VAL A 121 6.15 8.47 -7.17
N GLU A 122 6.17 9.40 -8.11
CA GLU A 122 6.50 10.80 -7.89
C GLU A 122 5.47 11.47 -6.97
N GLU A 123 4.17 11.26 -7.20
CA GLU A 123 3.10 11.74 -6.31
C GLU A 123 3.23 11.18 -4.89
N ASN A 124 3.56 9.90 -4.75
CA ASN A 124 3.80 9.28 -3.44
C ASN A 124 5.04 9.86 -2.75
N LYS A 125 6.13 10.11 -3.49
CA LYS A 125 7.34 10.75 -2.96
C LYS A 125 7.05 12.19 -2.50
N GLU A 126 6.32 12.96 -3.30
CA GLU A 126 5.92 14.33 -2.92
C GLU A 126 5.02 14.34 -1.69
N LEU A 127 4.11 13.38 -1.58
CA LEU A 127 3.26 13.25 -0.41
C LEU A 127 4.08 12.94 0.86
N LEU A 128 5.09 12.06 0.76
CA LEU A 128 6.03 11.79 1.85
C LEU A 128 6.87 13.02 2.23
N LYS A 129 7.35 13.80 1.24
CA LYS A 129 8.08 15.05 1.49
C LYS A 129 7.21 16.07 2.25
N ARG A 130 5.95 16.28 1.82
CA ARG A 130 5.01 17.17 2.52
C ARG A 130 4.77 16.71 3.95
N ALA A 131 4.78 15.41 4.21
CA ALA A 131 4.70 14.84 5.56
C ALA A 131 6.04 14.86 6.33
N HIS A 132 7.05 15.59 5.83
CA HIS A 132 8.37 15.85 6.42
C HIS A 132 9.36 14.67 6.38
N PHE A 133 9.04 13.56 5.71
CA PHE A 133 9.99 12.46 5.52
C PHE A 133 11.17 12.88 4.66
N LYS A 134 12.34 12.30 4.95
CA LYS A 134 13.61 12.51 4.25
C LYS A 134 14.11 11.19 3.66
N LYS A 135 15.19 11.25 2.87
CA LYS A 135 15.83 10.05 2.26
C LYS A 135 14.78 9.12 1.63
N ILE A 136 13.96 9.68 0.76
CA ILE A 136 12.84 8.99 0.12
C ILE A 136 13.33 8.27 -1.12
N GLU A 137 13.40 6.95 -1.06
CA GLU A 137 13.92 6.10 -2.14
C GLU A 137 12.90 5.07 -2.59
N GLU A 138 12.76 4.91 -3.90
CA GLU A 138 12.10 3.74 -4.49
C GLU A 138 13.11 2.61 -4.55
N ILE A 139 12.86 1.52 -3.84
CA ILE A 139 13.78 0.38 -3.76
C ILE A 139 13.33 -0.84 -4.56
N TYR A 140 12.08 -0.86 -5.01
CA TYR A 140 11.56 -1.95 -5.83
C TYR A 140 10.35 -1.49 -6.66
N ARG A 141 10.28 -1.96 -7.90
CA ARG A 141 9.11 -1.80 -8.78
C ARG A 141 8.86 -3.10 -9.54
N TYR A 142 7.61 -3.54 -9.54
CA TYR A 142 7.17 -4.66 -10.36
C TYR A 142 5.79 -4.39 -10.93
N LEU A 143 5.68 -4.32 -12.25
CA LEU A 143 4.47 -3.93 -12.97
C LEU A 143 3.93 -2.60 -12.41
N ASN A 144 2.71 -2.59 -11.91
CA ASN A 144 2.04 -1.45 -11.31
C ASN A 144 2.08 -1.47 -9.76
N PHE A 145 3.17 -1.96 -9.18
CA PHE A 145 3.44 -1.91 -7.75
C PHE A 145 4.83 -1.35 -7.50
N ALA A 146 4.95 -0.51 -6.49
CA ALA A 146 6.23 0.05 -6.06
C ALA A 146 6.39 -0.05 -4.54
N LEU A 147 7.63 -0.15 -4.10
CA LEU A 147 8.03 -0.11 -2.72
C LEU A 147 8.96 1.09 -2.52
N ILE A 148 8.54 2.00 -1.64
CA ILE A 148 9.25 3.23 -1.30
C ILE A 148 9.59 3.16 0.18
N ILE A 149 10.82 3.53 0.54
CA ILE A 149 11.26 3.70 1.91
C ILE A 149 11.55 5.17 2.16
N ALA A 150 11.24 5.65 3.35
CA ALA A 150 11.59 7.01 3.77
C ALA A 150 11.93 7.03 5.27
N GLU A 151 12.71 8.03 5.69
CA GLU A 151 13.21 8.20 7.06
C GLU A 151 12.64 9.49 7.68
N ARG A 152 12.32 9.41 8.97
CA ARG A 152 12.01 10.58 9.78
C ARG A 152 13.24 11.42 10.08
#